data_aeea39e15461d4ad775ba3a45cb65d74
#
_entry.id   aeea39e15461d4ad775ba3a45cb65d74
#
_cell.length_a   1.000
_cell.length_b   1.000
_cell.length_c   1.000
_cell.angle_alpha   90.00
_cell.angle_beta   90.00
_cell.angle_gamma   90.00
#
_symmetry.space_group_name_H-M   'P 1'
#
loop_
_entity.id
_entity.type
_entity.pdbx_description
1 polymer ?
#
loop_
_entity_poly.entity_id
_entity_poly.type
_entity_poly.pdbx_seq_one_letter_code
_entity_poly.pdbx_strand_id
1 'polypeptide(L)'
;LAPGAWLNPHRSLLGNYDVNVLMVALQGQGLALIWWDKRRPLELLVLPNIFGFILNVPAGPLLGLIPLPIPVPVPLRRQHWLSLRCFQGVYYNLDSKLPQPAPIGGEEELRAFLRDFLSRGLSELFLVVPRDVEEAGAWLRPQEGD
;
A
#
# COMPACT_ATOMS: atom_id res chain seq x y z
N LEU A 1 0.21 -19.37 7.65
CA LEU A 1 0.17 -19.13 6.22
C LEU A 1 1.41 -18.39 5.76
N ALA A 2 1.87 -18.73 4.57
CA ALA A 2 2.96 -18.00 3.95
C ALA A 2 2.54 -16.53 3.76
N PRO A 3 3.46 -15.58 3.95
CA PRO A 3 3.11 -14.15 3.82
C PRO A 3 2.49 -13.77 2.49
N GLY A 4 2.78 -14.47 1.41
CA GLY A 4 2.20 -14.18 0.12
C GLY A 4 0.89 -14.89 -0.18
N ALA A 5 0.46 -15.80 0.70
CA ALA A 5 -0.69 -16.66 0.39
C ALA A 5 -1.99 -15.87 0.24
N TRP A 6 -2.16 -14.81 1.01
CA TRP A 6 -3.37 -14.01 0.95
C TRP A 6 -3.44 -13.10 -0.27
N LEU A 7 -2.36 -13.02 -1.05
CA LEU A 7 -2.37 -12.26 -2.30
C LEU A 7 -2.62 -13.14 -3.51
N ASN A 8 -2.56 -14.46 -3.35
CA ASN A 8 -2.25 -15.28 -4.50
C ASN A 8 -3.43 -15.75 -5.36
N PRO A 9 -4.54 -16.29 -4.85
CA PRO A 9 -5.43 -17.01 -5.77
C PRO A 9 -6.27 -16.11 -6.67
N HIS A 10 -6.67 -14.95 -6.19
CA HIS A 10 -7.61 -14.10 -6.94
C HIS A 10 -6.94 -13.10 -7.84
N ARG A 11 -5.69 -12.82 -7.57
CA ARG A 11 -4.94 -11.84 -8.33
C ARG A 11 -4.78 -12.23 -9.79
N SER A 12 -4.54 -13.50 -10.05
CA SER A 12 -4.35 -13.99 -11.42
C SER A 12 -5.63 -13.87 -12.25
N LEU A 13 -6.80 -13.95 -11.61
CA LEU A 13 -8.06 -13.89 -12.31
C LEU A 13 -8.50 -12.46 -12.59
N LEU A 14 -8.28 -11.57 -11.63
CA LEU A 14 -8.87 -10.24 -11.66
C LEU A 14 -7.86 -9.15 -11.98
N GLY A 15 -6.57 -9.46 -11.89
CA GLY A 15 -5.51 -8.45 -12.02
C GLY A 15 -5.40 -7.53 -10.82
N ASN A 16 -6.33 -7.60 -9.88
CA ASN A 16 -6.27 -6.84 -8.63
C ASN A 16 -7.20 -7.47 -7.61
N TYR A 17 -7.01 -7.09 -6.36
CA TYR A 17 -7.91 -7.47 -5.27
C TYR A 17 -8.83 -6.31 -4.93
N ASP A 18 -10.08 -6.64 -4.58
CA ASP A 18 -10.94 -5.73 -3.87
C ASP A 18 -10.38 -5.51 -2.46
N VAL A 19 -10.46 -4.27 -1.97
CA VAL A 19 -9.96 -3.94 -0.65
C VAL A 19 -10.66 -4.76 0.45
N ASN A 20 -11.93 -5.11 0.24
CA ASN A 20 -12.66 -5.93 1.21
C ASN A 20 -12.07 -7.34 1.32
N VAL A 21 -11.63 -7.90 0.21
CA VAL A 21 -10.97 -9.20 0.22
C VAL A 21 -9.66 -9.13 1.00
N LEU A 22 -8.90 -8.05 0.80
CA LEU A 22 -7.66 -7.85 1.55
C LEU A 22 -7.93 -7.72 3.04
N MET A 23 -8.96 -6.95 3.42
CA MET A 23 -9.30 -6.77 4.83
C MET A 23 -9.61 -8.10 5.50
N VAL A 24 -10.41 -8.95 4.85
CA VAL A 24 -10.77 -10.26 5.41
C VAL A 24 -9.53 -11.14 5.56
N ALA A 25 -8.68 -11.16 4.53
CA ALA A 25 -7.47 -11.98 4.58
C ALA A 25 -6.53 -11.53 5.70
N LEU A 26 -6.36 -10.22 5.88
CA LEU A 26 -5.49 -9.69 6.92
C LEU A 26 -6.04 -9.95 8.31
N GLN A 27 -7.36 -9.88 8.49
CA GLN A 27 -7.98 -10.21 9.77
C GLN A 27 -7.65 -11.64 10.20
N GLY A 28 -7.63 -12.56 9.26
CA GLY A 28 -7.24 -13.94 9.53
C GLY A 28 -5.81 -14.09 10.00
N GLN A 29 -4.95 -13.11 9.74
CA GLN A 29 -3.55 -13.09 10.16
C GLN A 29 -3.32 -12.24 11.40
N GLY A 30 -4.37 -11.72 12.04
CA GLY A 30 -4.23 -10.83 13.19
C GLY A 30 -3.76 -9.43 12.81
N LEU A 31 -3.97 -9.06 11.56
CA LEU A 31 -3.57 -7.76 11.03
C LEU A 31 -4.80 -6.97 10.62
N ALA A 32 -4.64 -5.66 10.51
CA ALA A 32 -5.68 -4.76 10.09
C ALA A 32 -5.17 -3.86 8.98
N LEU A 33 -6.08 -3.49 8.09
CA LEU A 33 -5.79 -2.60 6.98
C LEU A 33 -6.39 -1.24 7.28
N ILE A 34 -5.57 -0.18 7.18
CA ILE A 34 -5.99 1.19 7.47
C ILE A 34 -5.74 2.04 6.24
N TRP A 35 -6.81 2.68 5.74
CA TRP A 35 -6.67 3.64 4.66
C TRP A 35 -6.00 4.92 5.19
N TRP A 36 -4.99 5.41 4.47
CA TRP A 36 -4.28 6.63 4.83
C TRP A 36 -4.88 7.83 4.12
N ASP A 37 -5.23 8.85 4.90
CA ASP A 37 -5.69 10.12 4.36
C ASP A 37 -4.47 10.88 3.80
N LYS A 38 -4.41 11.01 2.49
CA LYS A 38 -3.28 11.63 1.81
C LYS A 38 -3.07 13.10 2.18
N ARG A 39 -4.07 13.73 2.79
CA ARG A 39 -3.96 15.12 3.24
C ARG A 39 -3.12 15.26 4.49
N ARG A 40 -2.90 14.16 5.21
CA ARG A 40 -2.09 14.17 6.42
C ARG A 40 -0.61 14.06 6.07
N PRO A 41 0.27 14.74 6.82
CA PRO A 41 1.71 14.59 6.60
C PRO A 41 2.20 13.21 7.01
N LEU A 42 3.09 12.64 6.21
CA LEU A 42 3.62 11.30 6.45
C LEU A 42 4.46 11.22 7.72
N GLU A 43 4.92 12.35 8.22
CA GLU A 43 5.65 12.43 9.49
C GLU A 43 4.81 11.95 10.68
N LEU A 44 3.50 11.92 10.54
CA LEU A 44 2.62 11.43 11.59
C LEU A 44 2.63 9.92 11.75
N LEU A 45 3.16 9.19 10.78
CA LEU A 45 3.23 7.75 10.85
C LEU A 45 4.26 7.30 11.88
N VAL A 46 3.85 6.38 12.77
CA VAL A 46 4.73 5.74 13.72
C VAL A 46 5.25 4.45 13.06
N LEU A 47 6.30 4.57 12.27
CA LEU A 47 6.76 3.50 11.40
C LEU A 47 7.09 2.19 12.14
N PRO A 48 7.69 2.22 13.35
CA PRO A 48 7.97 0.96 14.04
C PRO A 48 6.72 0.14 14.39
N ASN A 49 5.55 0.78 14.43
CA ASN A 49 4.30 0.10 14.76
C ASN A 49 3.54 -0.39 13.52
N ILE A 50 4.09 -0.16 12.33
CA ILE A 50 3.43 -0.50 11.08
C ILE A 50 4.12 -1.71 10.47
N PHE A 51 3.34 -2.77 10.22
CA PHE A 51 3.86 -4.02 9.66
C PHE A 51 4.30 -3.85 8.22
N GLY A 52 3.55 -3.08 7.44
CA GLY A 52 3.87 -2.84 6.04
C GLY A 52 2.87 -1.90 5.40
N PHE A 53 3.07 -1.67 4.12
CA PHE A 53 2.23 -0.76 3.35
C PHE A 53 1.74 -1.46 2.11
N ILE A 54 0.51 -1.13 1.70
CA ILE A 54 -0.04 -1.60 0.45
C ILE A 54 -0.42 -0.36 -0.35
N LEU A 55 0.03 -0.33 -1.58
CA LEU A 55 -0.24 0.78 -2.47
C LEU A 55 -1.06 0.30 -3.65
N ASN A 56 -2.08 1.09 -3.97
CA ASN A 56 -2.95 0.81 -5.11
C ASN A 56 -2.72 1.88 -6.15
N VAL A 57 -2.31 1.46 -7.34
CA VAL A 57 -2.01 2.36 -8.45
C VAL A 57 -2.98 2.05 -9.57
N PRO A 58 -3.72 3.05 -10.07
CA PRO A 58 -4.46 2.81 -11.31
C PRO A 58 -3.46 2.55 -12.43
N ALA A 59 -3.58 1.38 -13.04
CA ALA A 59 -2.78 1.03 -14.21
C ALA A 59 -3.67 1.19 -15.44
N GLY A 60 -4.13 2.41 -15.63
CA GLY A 60 -5.00 2.72 -16.75
C GLY A 60 -4.35 2.42 -18.09
N PRO A 61 -5.15 2.35 -19.14
CA PRO A 61 -4.60 2.09 -20.46
C PRO A 61 -3.65 3.20 -20.88
N LEU A 62 -2.49 2.81 -21.34
CA LEU A 62 -1.49 3.70 -21.89
C LEU A 62 -1.23 3.30 -23.32
N LEU A 63 -1.06 4.28 -24.18
CA LEU A 63 -0.57 4.04 -25.53
C LEU A 63 0.93 4.35 -25.49
N GLY A 64 1.73 3.30 -25.27
CA GLY A 64 3.11 3.52 -24.93
C GLY A 64 3.20 4.15 -23.55
N LEU A 65 3.74 5.35 -23.45
CA LEU A 65 3.82 6.10 -22.20
C LEU A 65 2.79 7.21 -22.11
N ILE A 66 1.89 7.29 -23.06
CA ILE A 66 0.91 8.37 -23.13
C ILE A 66 -0.45 7.83 -22.74
N PRO A 67 -1.12 8.44 -21.73
CA PRO A 67 -2.48 8.04 -21.40
C PRO A 67 -3.40 8.25 -22.57
N LEU A 68 -4.39 7.34 -22.73
CA LEU A 68 -5.40 7.52 -23.75
C LEU A 68 -6.17 8.82 -23.52
N PRO A 69 -6.50 9.55 -24.57
CA PRO A 69 -7.23 10.82 -24.42
C PRO A 69 -8.69 10.62 -24.04
N ILE A 70 -9.19 9.38 -24.10
CA ILE A 70 -10.58 9.08 -23.78
C ILE A 70 -10.68 8.57 -22.37
N PRO A 71 -11.64 9.06 -21.56
CA PRO A 71 -11.87 8.49 -20.24
C PRO A 71 -12.22 7.00 -20.35
N VAL A 72 -11.64 6.20 -19.46
CA VAL A 72 -11.91 4.76 -19.41
C VAL A 72 -12.83 4.51 -18.23
N PRO A 73 -13.96 3.80 -18.45
CA PRO A 73 -14.84 3.46 -17.33
C PRO A 73 -14.11 2.70 -16.24
N VAL A 74 -14.48 2.96 -14.99
CA VAL A 74 -13.82 2.34 -13.83
C VAL A 74 -13.71 0.81 -13.97
N PRO A 75 -14.76 0.09 -14.42
CA PRO A 75 -14.65 -1.37 -14.56
C PRO A 75 -13.57 -1.83 -15.55
N LEU A 76 -13.18 -0.97 -16.48
CA LEU A 76 -12.18 -1.31 -17.48
C LEU A 76 -10.79 -0.84 -17.10
N ARG A 77 -10.65 -0.14 -15.97
CA ARG A 77 -9.35 0.28 -15.48
C ARG A 77 -8.68 -0.88 -14.77
N ARG A 78 -7.40 -1.04 -15.05
CA ARG A 78 -6.61 -1.97 -14.27
C ARG A 78 -6.16 -1.29 -12.99
N GLN A 79 -6.06 -2.09 -11.94
CA GLN A 79 -5.49 -1.69 -10.67
C GLN A 79 -4.23 -2.50 -10.45
N HIS A 80 -3.18 -1.85 -10.02
CA HIS A 80 -1.96 -2.54 -9.65
C HIS A 80 -1.73 -2.34 -8.16
N TRP A 81 -1.52 -3.46 -7.46
CA TRP A 81 -1.24 -3.46 -6.03
C TRP A 81 0.21 -3.82 -5.82
N LEU A 82 0.87 -3.09 -4.95
CA LEU A 82 2.22 -3.43 -4.54
C LEU A 82 2.34 -3.26 -3.04
N SER A 83 3.32 -3.93 -2.44
CA SER A 83 3.52 -3.87 -1.01
C SER A 83 4.94 -3.45 -0.69
N LEU A 84 5.08 -2.79 0.47
CA LEU A 84 6.36 -2.39 1.00
C LEU A 84 6.50 -2.99 2.39
N ARG A 85 7.68 -3.51 2.70
CA ARG A 85 7.97 -4.05 4.02
C ARG A 85 9.36 -3.69 4.46
N CYS A 86 9.52 -3.58 5.78
CA CYS A 86 10.81 -3.37 6.42
C CYS A 86 11.41 -4.72 6.79
N PHE A 87 12.67 -4.91 6.45
CA PHE A 87 13.42 -6.07 6.86
C PHE A 87 14.80 -5.62 7.32
N GLN A 88 15.09 -5.85 8.58
CA GLN A 88 16.37 -5.48 9.20
C GLN A 88 16.71 -4.00 8.99
N GLY A 89 15.72 -3.14 9.20
CA GLY A 89 15.91 -1.70 9.11
C GLY A 89 15.86 -1.09 7.73
N VAL A 90 15.68 -1.91 6.70
CA VAL A 90 15.61 -1.45 5.32
C VAL A 90 14.22 -1.77 4.76
N TYR A 91 13.61 -0.77 4.15
CA TYR A 91 12.33 -0.96 3.47
C TYR A 91 12.56 -1.43 2.04
N TYR A 92 11.74 -2.38 1.62
CA TYR A 92 11.82 -2.95 0.27
C TYR A 92 10.50 -2.79 -0.46
N ASN A 93 10.61 -2.51 -1.74
CA ASN A 93 9.49 -2.56 -2.66
C ASN A 93 9.35 -3.99 -3.16
N LEU A 94 8.22 -4.62 -2.85
CA LEU A 94 7.93 -6.01 -3.19
C LEU A 94 7.00 -6.13 -4.40
N ASP A 95 7.00 -5.11 -5.25
CA ASP A 95 6.17 -5.10 -6.45
C ASP A 95 6.48 -6.34 -7.30
N SER A 96 5.43 -7.09 -7.64
CA SER A 96 5.58 -8.32 -8.40
C SER A 96 6.07 -8.10 -9.83
N LYS A 97 6.02 -6.87 -10.32
CA LYS A 97 6.58 -6.53 -11.65
C LYS A 97 8.09 -6.42 -11.63
N LEU A 98 8.69 -6.33 -10.46
CA LEU A 98 10.14 -6.26 -10.33
C LEU A 98 10.72 -7.67 -10.37
N PRO A 99 11.93 -7.85 -10.92
CA PRO A 99 12.58 -9.15 -10.93
C PRO A 99 12.94 -9.64 -9.52
N GLN A 100 13.13 -8.73 -8.59
CA GLN A 100 13.44 -9.05 -7.20
C GLN A 100 13.05 -7.85 -6.33
N PRO A 101 12.93 -8.05 -5.01
CA PRO A 101 12.66 -6.92 -4.12
C PRO A 101 13.67 -5.80 -4.30
N ALA A 102 13.21 -4.57 -4.38
CA ALA A 102 14.06 -3.40 -4.59
C ALA A 102 14.19 -2.63 -3.29
N PRO A 103 15.41 -2.40 -2.80
CA PRO A 103 15.59 -1.64 -1.56
C PRO A 103 15.21 -0.18 -1.77
N ILE A 104 14.53 0.37 -0.77
CA ILE A 104 14.15 1.79 -0.74
C ILE A 104 15.10 2.54 0.18
N GLY A 105 15.36 1.98 1.36
CA GLY A 105 16.22 2.60 2.36
C GLY A 105 15.57 2.59 3.74
N GLY A 106 15.98 3.54 4.57
CA GLY A 106 15.45 3.68 5.92
C GLY A 106 14.14 4.47 5.95
N GLU A 107 13.83 5.00 7.14
CA GLU A 107 12.55 5.69 7.34
C GLU A 107 12.42 6.95 6.51
N GLU A 108 13.49 7.73 6.39
CA GLU A 108 13.44 8.96 5.59
C GLU A 108 13.23 8.66 4.11
N GLU A 109 13.96 7.67 3.60
CA GLU A 109 13.82 7.25 2.21
C GLU A 109 12.43 6.68 1.95
N LEU A 110 11.87 5.95 2.91
CA LEU A 110 10.51 5.45 2.78
C LEU A 110 9.50 6.59 2.68
N ARG A 111 9.61 7.59 3.57
CA ARG A 111 8.70 8.72 3.52
C ARG A 111 8.81 9.49 2.22
N ALA A 112 10.01 9.66 1.71
CA ALA A 112 10.22 10.31 0.41
C ALA A 112 9.59 9.51 -0.72
N PHE A 113 9.74 8.19 -0.67
CA PHE A 113 9.13 7.28 -1.65
C PHE A 113 7.60 7.41 -1.62
N LEU A 114 7.01 7.37 -0.44
CA LEU A 114 5.56 7.49 -0.29
C LEU A 114 5.05 8.87 -0.73
N ARG A 115 5.79 9.92 -0.40
CA ARG A 115 5.41 11.27 -0.79
C ARG A 115 5.39 11.41 -2.31
N ASP A 116 6.42 10.91 -2.97
CA ASP A 116 6.49 10.91 -4.43
C ASP A 116 5.35 10.10 -5.03
N PHE A 117 5.12 8.92 -4.48
CA PHE A 117 4.06 8.04 -4.95
C PHE A 117 2.69 8.71 -4.86
N LEU A 118 2.38 9.30 -3.70
CA LEU A 118 1.08 9.91 -3.46
C LEU A 118 0.89 11.19 -4.27
N SER A 119 1.97 11.85 -4.68
CA SER A 119 1.90 13.06 -5.48
C SER A 119 1.35 12.80 -6.88
N ARG A 120 1.29 11.54 -7.28
CA ARG A 120 0.82 11.16 -8.62
C ARG A 120 -0.70 11.11 -8.74
N GLY A 121 -1.42 11.49 -7.69
CA GLY A 121 -2.85 11.76 -7.76
C GLY A 121 -3.74 10.59 -7.41
N LEU A 122 -3.98 9.66 -8.32
CA LEU A 122 -4.99 8.63 -8.15
C LEU A 122 -4.54 7.41 -7.35
N SER A 123 -3.34 7.46 -6.78
CA SER A 123 -2.80 6.36 -5.97
C SER A 123 -3.39 6.39 -4.56
N GLU A 124 -3.57 5.21 -3.99
CA GLU A 124 -4.04 5.07 -2.61
C GLU A 124 -3.02 4.33 -1.77
N LEU A 125 -2.92 4.72 -0.51
CA LEU A 125 -2.02 4.12 0.45
C LEU A 125 -2.82 3.49 1.58
N PHE A 126 -2.46 2.25 1.91
CA PHE A 126 -3.02 1.55 3.05
C PHE A 126 -1.88 1.12 3.97
N LEU A 127 -2.12 1.20 5.28
CA LEU A 127 -1.20 0.70 6.28
C LEU A 127 -1.66 -0.68 6.70
N VAL A 128 -0.72 -1.57 6.91
CA VAL A 128 -1.00 -2.88 7.51
C VAL A 128 -0.38 -2.86 8.92
N VAL A 129 -1.21 -3.02 9.93
CA VAL A 129 -0.77 -2.95 11.32
C VAL A 129 -1.30 -4.15 12.10
N PRO A 130 -0.64 -4.54 13.20
CA PRO A 130 -1.22 -5.50 14.13
C PRO A 130 -2.55 -4.97 14.68
N ARG A 131 -3.45 -5.90 15.00
CA ARG A 131 -4.77 -5.51 15.46
C ARG A 131 -4.73 -4.66 16.73
N ASP A 132 -3.82 -4.96 17.65
CA ASP A 132 -3.68 -4.18 18.87
C ASP A 132 -3.23 -2.75 18.59
N VAL A 133 -2.40 -2.56 17.58
CA VAL A 133 -1.98 -1.23 17.13
C VAL A 133 -3.17 -0.47 16.54
N GLU A 134 -3.99 -1.15 15.76
CA GLU A 134 -5.21 -0.53 15.23
C GLU A 134 -6.12 -0.07 16.35
N GLU A 135 -6.40 -0.95 17.30
CA GLU A 135 -7.32 -0.65 18.39
C GLU A 135 -6.83 0.52 19.26
N ALA A 136 -5.53 0.60 19.48
CA ALA A 136 -4.94 1.68 20.25
C ALA A 136 -4.69 2.95 19.47
N GLY A 137 -4.84 2.92 18.13
CA GLY A 137 -4.49 4.06 17.29
C GLY A 137 -3.00 4.36 17.30
N ALA A 138 -2.17 3.39 17.61
CA ALA A 138 -0.75 3.60 17.86
C ALA A 138 0.09 3.71 16.58
N TRP A 139 -0.56 3.70 15.43
CA TRP A 139 0.09 3.91 14.13
C TRP A 139 0.19 5.40 13.76
N LEU A 140 -0.49 6.26 14.52
CA LEU A 140 -0.54 7.70 14.26
C LEU A 140 0.00 8.43 15.48
N ARG A 141 0.88 9.41 15.25
CA ARG A 141 1.36 10.26 16.34
C ARG A 141 0.20 11.08 16.88
N PRO A 142 0.13 11.26 18.22
CA PRO A 142 -0.91 12.11 18.80
C PRO A 142 -0.82 13.53 18.23
N GLN A 143 -1.98 14.14 17.98
CA GLN A 143 -2.07 15.50 17.49
C GLN A 143 -2.35 16.44 18.67
N GLU A 144 -1.72 17.61 18.67
CA GLU A 144 -2.02 18.61 19.70
C GLU A 144 -3.47 19.05 19.56
N GLY A 145 -4.15 19.13 20.73
CA GLY A 145 -5.53 19.56 20.76
C GLY A 145 -6.55 18.45 20.56
N ASP A 146 -6.10 17.25 20.36
CA ASP A 146 -7.01 16.08 20.24
C ASP A 146 -7.28 15.42 21.57
#